data_67d63b99fdb2ab5a688af23aa9da925d
#
_entry.id   67d63b99fdb2ab5a688af23aa9da925d
#
_cell.length_a   1.000
_cell.length_b   1.000
_cell.length_c   1.000
_cell.angle_alpha   90.00
_cell.angle_beta   90.00
_cell.angle_gamma   90.00
#
_symmetry.space_group_name_H-M   'P 1'
#
loop_
_entity.id
_entity.type
_entity.pdbx_description
1 polymer ?
#
loop_
_entity_poly.entity_id
_entity_poly.type
_entity_poly.pdbx_seq_one_letter_code
_entity_poly.pdbx_strand_id
1 'polypeptide(L)'
;KNLVGAFHQPRLVLADISMLASLPTRELKAGYAEVVKYGLLGDAAFFEWLEVNGHGVISGDTDVQAEVVRRSCQIKADIVAADEYEAGQRALLNLGHTFAHAFEAVAGYDGRLLHGEAVSAGLVCAFAFSQQLGLCSGQDVMRVTAHLQNMEMPAQNDQLAAGQAEPQVLIEHMRKDKKARQGKLTFILARQIGEAFVAGDIDEAELNRFLETL
;
A
#
# COMPACT_ATOMS: atom_id res chain seq x y z
N LYS A 1 -14.55 -2.07 -11.73
CA LYS A 1 -14.25 -0.94 -10.82
C LYS A 1 -14.88 0.34 -11.37
N ASN A 2 -15.52 1.18 -10.55
CA ASN A 2 -16.07 2.49 -10.92
C ASN A 2 -17.17 2.48 -12.02
N LEU A 3 -17.95 1.42 -12.11
CA LEU A 3 -18.99 1.28 -13.13
C LEU A 3 -20.37 1.79 -12.68
N VAL A 4 -20.56 1.99 -11.38
CA VAL A 4 -21.82 2.46 -10.79
C VAL A 4 -21.53 3.64 -9.88
N GLY A 5 -22.28 4.74 -10.07
CA GLY A 5 -22.16 5.97 -9.29
C GLY A 5 -21.55 7.13 -10.09
N ALA A 6 -21.36 8.26 -9.42
CA ALA A 6 -20.75 9.46 -9.96
C ALA A 6 -19.53 9.86 -9.09
N PHE A 7 -18.52 10.48 -9.72
CA PHE A 7 -17.43 11.11 -8.99
C PHE A 7 -17.95 12.39 -8.33
N HIS A 8 -18.19 12.32 -7.01
CA HIS A 8 -18.67 13.44 -6.22
C HIS A 8 -18.03 13.41 -4.84
N GLN A 9 -17.46 14.53 -4.40
CA GLN A 9 -16.80 14.60 -3.08
C GLN A 9 -17.87 14.64 -1.98
N PRO A 10 -17.69 13.84 -0.90
CA PRO A 10 -18.62 13.85 0.22
C PRO A 10 -18.49 15.16 1.01
N ARG A 11 -19.61 15.66 1.53
CA ARG A 11 -19.60 16.79 2.47
C ARG A 11 -19.35 16.37 3.92
N LEU A 12 -19.60 15.12 4.23
CA LEU A 12 -19.41 14.52 5.54
C LEU A 12 -19.03 13.06 5.34
N VAL A 13 -18.02 12.61 6.09
CA VAL A 13 -17.71 11.20 6.26
C VAL A 13 -17.92 10.86 7.72
N LEU A 14 -18.88 9.96 8.00
CA LEU A 14 -19.18 9.44 9.32
C LEU A 14 -18.70 8.00 9.40
N ALA A 15 -17.82 7.70 10.35
CA ALA A 15 -17.33 6.35 10.61
C ALA A 15 -17.72 5.92 12.04
N ASP A 16 -18.57 4.91 12.14
CA ASP A 16 -18.86 4.27 13.42
C ASP A 16 -17.78 3.22 13.72
N ILE A 17 -16.89 3.55 14.65
CA ILE A 17 -15.75 2.70 15.01
C ILE A 17 -16.21 1.36 15.61
N SER A 18 -17.38 1.30 16.25
CA SER A 18 -17.90 0.07 16.82
C SER A 18 -18.12 -1.03 15.77
N MET A 19 -18.32 -0.67 14.52
CA MET A 19 -18.49 -1.61 13.41
C MET A 19 -17.23 -2.46 13.14
N LEU A 20 -16.05 -1.97 13.52
CA LEU A 20 -14.80 -2.72 13.37
C LEU A 20 -14.80 -4.02 14.19
N ALA A 21 -15.52 -4.06 15.31
CA ALA A 21 -15.66 -5.26 16.16
C ALA A 21 -16.36 -6.43 15.44
N SER A 22 -17.09 -6.17 14.36
CA SER A 22 -17.77 -7.21 13.57
C SER A 22 -16.90 -7.82 12.47
N LEU A 23 -15.73 -7.24 12.18
CA LEU A 23 -14.84 -7.74 11.15
C LEU A 23 -14.07 -8.98 11.59
N PRO A 24 -13.91 -9.99 10.72
CA PRO A 24 -12.92 -11.04 10.94
C PRO A 24 -11.51 -10.43 11.06
N THR A 25 -10.66 -11.00 11.91
CA THR A 25 -9.29 -10.51 12.13
C THR A 25 -8.49 -10.35 10.83
N ARG A 26 -8.69 -11.25 9.86
CA ARG A 26 -8.02 -11.18 8.54
C ARG A 26 -8.42 -9.91 7.76
N GLU A 27 -9.70 -9.56 7.79
CA GLU A 27 -10.20 -8.34 7.13
C GLU A 27 -9.73 -7.06 7.85
N LEU A 28 -9.66 -7.10 9.18
CA LEU A 28 -9.15 -6.00 9.99
C LEU A 28 -7.65 -5.76 9.69
N LYS A 29 -6.85 -6.83 9.60
CA LYS A 29 -5.45 -6.77 9.19
C LYS A 29 -5.32 -6.24 7.76
N ALA A 30 -6.15 -6.70 6.82
CA ALA A 30 -6.17 -6.20 5.45
C ALA A 30 -6.44 -4.68 5.42
N GLY A 31 -7.40 -4.18 6.22
CA GLY A 31 -7.62 -2.75 6.39
C GLY A 31 -6.42 -2.01 6.99
N TYR A 32 -5.71 -2.65 7.92
CA TYR A 32 -4.54 -2.07 8.57
C TYR A 32 -3.37 -1.82 7.61
N ALA A 33 -3.20 -2.61 6.54
CA ALA A 33 -2.20 -2.32 5.50
C ALA A 33 -2.38 -0.93 4.89
N GLU A 34 -3.62 -0.53 4.65
CA GLU A 34 -3.95 0.79 4.14
C GLU A 34 -3.64 1.91 5.15
N VAL A 35 -3.79 1.61 6.45
CA VAL A 35 -3.39 2.53 7.52
C VAL A 35 -1.88 2.74 7.53
N VAL A 36 -1.09 1.65 7.50
CA VAL A 36 0.37 1.69 7.44
C VAL A 36 0.84 2.51 6.24
N LYS A 37 0.19 2.35 5.09
CA LYS A 37 0.50 3.12 3.88
C LYS A 37 0.48 4.63 4.13
N TYR A 38 -0.46 5.17 4.92
CA TYR A 38 -0.50 6.61 5.20
C TYR A 38 0.72 7.10 5.97
N GLY A 39 1.19 6.34 6.96
CA GLY A 39 2.45 6.64 7.63
C GLY A 39 3.65 6.63 6.68
N LEU A 40 3.71 5.63 5.81
CA LEU A 40 4.82 5.44 4.89
C LEU A 40 4.86 6.48 3.76
N LEU A 41 3.71 6.94 3.28
CA LEU A 41 3.66 7.86 2.14
C LEU A 41 3.96 9.32 2.47
N GLY A 42 3.66 9.78 3.72
CA GLY A 42 3.76 11.20 4.02
C GLY A 42 3.78 11.59 5.50
N ASP A 43 3.74 10.64 6.46
CA ASP A 43 3.72 10.95 7.90
C ASP A 43 4.56 9.95 8.70
N ALA A 44 5.88 10.19 8.77
CA ALA A 44 6.81 9.35 9.52
C ALA A 44 6.42 9.23 11.01
N ALA A 45 5.93 10.31 11.62
CA ALA A 45 5.51 10.29 13.02
C ALA A 45 4.27 9.40 13.24
N PHE A 46 3.40 9.30 12.22
CA PHE A 46 2.28 8.35 12.27
C PHE A 46 2.79 6.92 12.16
N PHE A 47 3.76 6.63 11.29
CA PHE A 47 4.36 5.30 11.22
C PHE A 47 5.04 4.90 12.54
N GLU A 48 5.84 5.79 13.15
CA GLU A 48 6.44 5.55 14.47
C GLU A 48 5.39 5.29 15.55
N TRP A 49 4.29 6.01 15.52
CA TRP A 49 3.18 5.77 16.44
C TRP A 49 2.54 4.39 16.20
N LEU A 50 2.41 3.95 14.94
CA LEU A 50 1.90 2.62 14.59
C LEU A 50 2.82 1.49 15.03
N GLU A 51 4.16 1.67 14.98
CA GLU A 51 5.12 0.68 15.50
C GLU A 51 4.87 0.37 16.99
N VAL A 52 4.42 1.37 17.75
CA VAL A 52 4.15 1.21 19.20
C VAL A 52 2.72 0.73 19.48
N ASN A 53 1.74 1.27 18.74
CA ASN A 53 0.33 1.14 19.09
C ASN A 53 -0.46 0.20 18.14
N GLY A 54 0.14 -0.23 17.03
CA GLY A 54 -0.57 -0.98 15.98
C GLY A 54 -1.30 -2.23 16.45
N HIS A 55 -0.74 -2.96 17.41
CA HIS A 55 -1.40 -4.11 18.00
C HIS A 55 -2.76 -3.77 18.63
N GLY A 56 -2.93 -2.54 19.17
CA GLY A 56 -4.19 -2.06 19.71
C GLY A 56 -5.32 -2.06 18.67
N VAL A 57 -4.99 -1.79 17.40
CA VAL A 57 -5.99 -1.83 16.31
C VAL A 57 -6.58 -3.23 16.18
N ILE A 58 -5.70 -4.25 16.16
CA ILE A 58 -6.12 -5.65 15.95
C ILE A 58 -6.76 -6.25 17.18
N SER A 59 -6.32 -5.84 18.37
CA SER A 59 -6.90 -6.31 19.64
C SER A 59 -8.24 -5.65 20.00
N GLY A 60 -8.67 -4.63 19.23
CA GLY A 60 -9.95 -3.97 19.43
C GLY A 60 -9.92 -2.83 20.46
N ASP A 61 -8.75 -2.23 20.73
CA ASP A 61 -8.65 -1.03 21.54
C ASP A 61 -9.33 0.13 20.81
N THR A 62 -10.45 0.57 21.36
CA THR A 62 -11.34 1.56 20.72
C THR A 62 -10.67 2.92 20.55
N ASP A 63 -9.82 3.34 21.50
CA ASP A 63 -9.14 4.62 21.45
C ASP A 63 -8.06 4.61 20.37
N VAL A 64 -7.31 3.50 20.28
CA VAL A 64 -6.33 3.28 19.23
C VAL A 64 -7.00 3.21 17.85
N GLN A 65 -8.11 2.48 17.72
CA GLN A 65 -8.89 2.41 16.47
C GLN A 65 -9.42 3.78 16.03
N ALA A 66 -9.96 4.56 16.99
CA ALA A 66 -10.46 5.90 16.71
C ALA A 66 -9.34 6.84 16.22
N GLU A 67 -8.17 6.81 16.85
CA GLU A 67 -7.03 7.64 16.47
C GLU A 67 -6.48 7.26 15.08
N VAL A 68 -6.39 5.97 14.80
CA VAL A 68 -5.96 5.46 13.48
C VAL A 68 -6.91 5.92 12.38
N VAL A 69 -8.22 5.77 12.58
CA VAL A 69 -9.23 6.21 11.59
C VAL A 69 -9.16 7.73 11.40
N ARG A 70 -9.10 8.48 12.50
CA ARG A 70 -8.99 9.95 12.46
C ARG A 70 -7.77 10.41 11.65
N ARG A 71 -6.57 9.89 11.93
CA ARG A 71 -5.35 10.25 11.21
C ARG A 71 -5.41 9.84 9.74
N SER A 72 -5.85 8.63 9.46
CA SER A 72 -5.98 8.14 8.08
C SER A 72 -6.96 8.99 7.25
N CYS A 73 -8.11 9.35 7.83
CA CYS A 73 -9.09 10.23 7.19
C CYS A 73 -8.52 11.63 6.96
N GLN A 74 -7.77 12.19 7.93
CA GLN A 74 -7.16 13.50 7.80
C GLN A 74 -6.12 13.54 6.67
N ILE A 75 -5.16 12.59 6.67
CA ILE A 75 -4.13 12.52 5.63
C ILE A 75 -4.77 12.37 4.24
N LYS A 76 -5.79 11.49 4.12
CA LYS A 76 -6.51 11.33 2.86
C LYS A 76 -7.23 12.60 2.44
N ALA A 77 -7.90 13.28 3.36
CA ALA A 77 -8.61 14.52 3.08
C ALA A 77 -7.66 15.62 2.60
N ASP A 78 -6.50 15.77 3.24
CA ASP A 78 -5.49 16.77 2.87
C ASP A 78 -4.93 16.50 1.47
N ILE A 79 -4.63 15.25 1.14
CA ILE A 79 -4.15 14.86 -0.20
C ILE A 79 -5.23 15.10 -1.26
N VAL A 80 -6.48 14.72 -0.98
CA VAL A 80 -7.60 14.92 -1.93
C VAL A 80 -7.92 16.39 -2.11
N ALA A 81 -7.85 17.20 -1.04
CA ALA A 81 -8.06 18.65 -1.12
C ALA A 81 -6.97 19.33 -1.95
N ALA A 82 -5.73 18.84 -1.89
CA ALA A 82 -4.62 19.36 -2.68
C ALA A 82 -4.68 18.92 -4.16
N ASP A 83 -5.29 17.76 -4.45
CA ASP A 83 -5.35 17.17 -5.80
C ASP A 83 -6.63 16.35 -6.01
N GLU A 84 -7.74 17.06 -6.23
CA GLU A 84 -9.07 16.42 -6.40
C GLU A 84 -9.15 15.49 -7.62
N TYR A 85 -8.46 15.85 -8.72
CA TYR A 85 -8.57 15.17 -10.02
C TYR A 85 -7.45 14.16 -10.30
N GLU A 86 -6.60 13.85 -9.30
CA GLU A 86 -5.50 12.89 -9.44
C GLU A 86 -4.50 13.26 -10.56
N ALA A 87 -4.15 14.55 -10.63
CA ALA A 87 -3.20 15.07 -11.61
C ALA A 87 -1.74 15.03 -11.12
N GLY A 88 -1.50 14.78 -9.82
CA GLY A 88 -0.16 14.82 -9.21
C GLY A 88 -0.09 14.13 -7.86
N GLN A 89 -0.23 14.87 -6.76
CA GLN A 89 0.04 14.40 -5.40
C GLN A 89 -0.87 13.24 -4.96
N ARG A 90 -2.10 13.17 -5.44
CA ARG A 90 -3.01 12.07 -5.12
C ARG A 90 -2.50 10.71 -5.58
N ALA A 91 -1.63 10.68 -6.59
CA ALA A 91 -0.98 9.45 -7.04
C ALA A 91 -0.19 8.75 -5.92
N LEU A 92 0.31 9.49 -4.90
CA LEU A 92 1.03 8.94 -3.75
C LEU A 92 0.20 7.92 -2.96
N LEU A 93 -1.15 8.03 -2.98
CA LEU A 93 -2.05 7.05 -2.37
C LEU A 93 -1.89 5.64 -2.95
N ASN A 94 -1.24 5.51 -4.10
CA ASN A 94 -0.94 4.23 -4.74
C ASN A 94 0.45 3.66 -4.36
N LEU A 95 1.07 4.10 -3.25
CA LEU A 95 2.29 3.46 -2.73
C LEU A 95 2.03 1.96 -2.52
N GLY A 96 2.89 1.11 -3.08
CA GLY A 96 2.75 -0.35 -3.04
C GLY A 96 1.75 -0.96 -4.04
N HIS A 97 0.80 -0.17 -4.56
CA HIS A 97 -0.31 -0.68 -5.36
C HIS A 97 0.10 -1.25 -6.73
N THR A 98 1.19 -0.79 -7.33
CA THR A 98 1.67 -1.36 -8.60
C THR A 98 2.02 -2.84 -8.44
N PHE A 99 2.69 -3.21 -7.34
CA PHE A 99 2.98 -4.60 -7.00
C PHE A 99 1.71 -5.33 -6.55
N ALA A 100 0.92 -4.73 -5.65
CA ALA A 100 -0.30 -5.32 -5.11
C ALA A 100 -1.27 -5.74 -6.22
N HIS A 101 -1.58 -4.87 -7.19
CA HIS A 101 -2.48 -5.18 -8.30
C HIS A 101 -1.95 -6.32 -9.19
N ALA A 102 -0.62 -6.41 -9.38
CA ALA A 102 -0.03 -7.52 -10.10
C ALA A 102 -0.21 -8.85 -9.34
N PHE A 103 -0.01 -8.84 -8.02
CA PHE A 103 -0.25 -10.00 -7.16
C PHE A 103 -1.73 -10.43 -7.16
N GLU A 104 -2.66 -9.48 -7.02
CA GLU A 104 -4.11 -9.76 -7.11
C GLU A 104 -4.49 -10.35 -8.47
N ALA A 105 -3.92 -9.82 -9.56
CA ALA A 105 -4.21 -10.32 -10.91
C ALA A 105 -3.74 -11.76 -11.11
N VAL A 106 -2.55 -12.11 -10.61
CA VAL A 106 -2.04 -13.49 -10.63
C VAL A 106 -2.88 -14.41 -9.73
N ALA A 107 -3.32 -13.92 -8.55
CA ALA A 107 -4.21 -14.66 -7.66
C ALA A 107 -5.62 -14.88 -8.24
N GLY A 108 -6.00 -14.14 -9.30
CA GLY A 108 -7.26 -14.35 -10.02
C GLY A 108 -8.48 -13.66 -9.41
N TYR A 109 -8.34 -12.78 -8.43
CA TYR A 109 -9.42 -12.02 -7.77
C TYR A 109 -10.53 -12.92 -7.16
N ASP A 110 -10.19 -14.11 -6.73
CA ASP A 110 -11.14 -15.12 -6.23
C ASP A 110 -11.29 -15.12 -4.69
N GLY A 111 -10.71 -14.14 -4.01
CA GLY A 111 -10.75 -13.97 -2.55
C GLY A 111 -9.70 -14.78 -1.77
N ARG A 112 -8.86 -15.57 -2.45
CA ARG A 112 -7.71 -16.24 -1.80
C ARG A 112 -6.70 -15.24 -1.26
N LEU A 113 -6.47 -14.16 -1.98
CA LEU A 113 -5.64 -13.02 -1.60
C LEU A 113 -6.53 -11.80 -1.40
N LEU A 114 -6.57 -11.25 -0.19
CA LEU A 114 -7.26 -9.99 0.09
C LEU A 114 -6.42 -8.80 -0.44
N HIS A 115 -7.10 -7.74 -0.85
CA HIS A 115 -6.46 -6.51 -1.32
C HIS A 115 -5.40 -5.99 -0.34
N GLY A 116 -5.73 -5.88 0.95
CA GLY A 116 -4.80 -5.40 1.96
C GLY A 116 -3.61 -6.33 2.21
N GLU A 117 -3.75 -7.63 2.01
CA GLU A 117 -2.63 -8.58 2.04
C GLU A 117 -1.67 -8.31 0.87
N ALA A 118 -2.22 -8.09 -0.33
CA ALA A 118 -1.43 -7.70 -1.49
C ALA A 118 -0.76 -6.34 -1.30
N VAL A 119 -1.46 -5.36 -0.69
CA VAL A 119 -0.90 -4.04 -0.38
C VAL A 119 0.22 -4.15 0.65
N SER A 120 0.09 -4.97 1.68
CA SER A 120 1.16 -5.21 2.67
C SER A 120 2.46 -5.65 2.01
N ALA A 121 2.42 -6.72 1.21
CA ALA A 121 3.59 -7.18 0.46
C ALA A 121 4.06 -6.13 -0.57
N GLY A 122 3.13 -5.45 -1.23
CA GLY A 122 3.43 -4.38 -2.18
C GLY A 122 4.16 -3.18 -1.57
N LEU A 123 3.86 -2.83 -0.33
CA LEU A 123 4.57 -1.78 0.42
C LEU A 123 6.04 -2.19 0.67
N VAL A 124 6.27 -3.43 1.10
CA VAL A 124 7.64 -3.95 1.27
C VAL A 124 8.38 -3.96 -0.06
N CYS A 125 7.74 -4.43 -1.15
CA CYS A 125 8.33 -4.40 -2.49
C CYS A 125 8.67 -2.97 -2.93
N ALA A 126 7.80 -1.98 -2.68
CA ALA A 126 8.07 -0.60 -3.05
C ALA A 126 9.30 -0.03 -2.31
N PHE A 127 9.46 -0.32 -1.02
CA PHE A 127 10.61 0.08 -0.25
C PHE A 127 11.88 -0.68 -0.64
N ALA A 128 11.81 -2.00 -0.82
CA ALA A 128 12.94 -2.81 -1.25
C ALA A 128 13.42 -2.42 -2.66
N PHE A 129 12.50 -2.15 -3.58
CA PHE A 129 12.85 -1.66 -4.91
C PHE A 129 13.46 -0.25 -4.86
N SER A 130 12.94 0.63 -3.98
CA SER A 130 13.56 1.93 -3.73
C SER A 130 14.99 1.80 -3.21
N GLN A 131 15.25 0.83 -2.34
CA GLN A 131 16.60 0.54 -1.84
C GLN A 131 17.51 0.03 -2.96
N GLN A 132 17.06 -0.90 -3.80
CA GLN A 132 17.85 -1.41 -4.92
C GLN A 132 18.26 -0.29 -5.88
N LEU A 133 17.38 0.69 -6.08
CA LEU A 133 17.65 1.88 -6.89
C LEU A 133 18.51 2.94 -6.18
N GLY A 134 18.93 2.70 -4.93
CA GLY A 134 19.73 3.62 -4.15
C GLY A 134 18.96 4.85 -3.64
N LEU A 135 17.63 4.78 -3.60
CA LEU A 135 16.75 5.90 -3.23
C LEU A 135 16.38 5.89 -1.74
N CYS A 136 16.40 4.74 -1.10
CA CYS A 136 15.96 4.52 0.28
C CYS A 136 17.00 3.73 1.07
N SER A 137 17.03 3.91 2.38
CA SER A 137 17.94 3.18 3.25
C SER A 137 17.46 1.75 3.50
N GLY A 138 18.41 0.79 3.67
CA GLY A 138 18.08 -0.57 4.11
C GLY A 138 17.45 -0.61 5.51
N GLN A 139 17.70 0.39 6.35
CA GLN A 139 17.09 0.49 7.67
C GLN A 139 15.58 0.74 7.56
N ASP A 140 15.14 1.60 6.64
CA ASP A 140 13.72 1.83 6.41
C ASP A 140 13.02 0.57 5.90
N VAL A 141 13.65 -0.14 4.96
CA VAL A 141 13.13 -1.43 4.47
C VAL A 141 12.94 -2.42 5.61
N MET A 142 13.96 -2.55 6.49
CA MET A 142 13.89 -3.45 7.65
C MET A 142 12.77 -3.05 8.61
N ARG A 143 12.59 -1.74 8.92
CA ARG A 143 11.53 -1.26 9.80
C ARG A 143 10.14 -1.58 9.25
N VAL A 144 9.91 -1.27 7.97
CA VAL A 144 8.63 -1.55 7.30
C VAL A 144 8.33 -3.05 7.31
N THR A 145 9.31 -3.87 6.94
CA THR A 145 9.17 -5.33 6.90
C THR A 145 8.88 -5.88 8.30
N ALA A 146 9.68 -5.48 9.30
CA ALA A 146 9.52 -5.96 10.68
C ALA A 146 8.16 -5.56 11.26
N HIS A 147 7.70 -4.32 11.00
CA HIS A 147 6.39 -3.88 11.47
C HIS A 147 5.26 -4.74 10.91
N LEU A 148 5.23 -4.98 9.59
CA LEU A 148 4.21 -5.79 8.96
C LEU A 148 4.26 -7.25 9.41
N GLN A 149 5.46 -7.83 9.58
CA GLN A 149 5.64 -9.17 10.13
C GLN A 149 5.16 -9.29 11.57
N ASN A 150 5.46 -8.30 12.43
CA ASN A 150 4.99 -8.24 13.81
C ASN A 150 3.45 -8.17 13.89
N MET A 151 2.81 -7.58 12.88
CA MET A 151 1.36 -7.57 12.74
C MET A 151 0.80 -8.87 12.11
N GLU A 152 1.67 -9.86 11.87
CA GLU A 152 1.33 -11.13 11.18
C GLU A 152 0.66 -10.88 9.83
N MET A 153 1.20 -9.94 9.07
CA MET A 153 0.76 -9.61 7.72
C MET A 153 1.78 -10.08 6.68
N PRO A 154 1.36 -10.40 5.46
CA PRO A 154 2.30 -10.76 4.41
C PRO A 154 3.31 -9.61 4.16
N ALA A 155 4.58 -9.92 4.33
CA ALA A 155 5.68 -8.99 4.12
C ALA A 155 6.68 -9.53 3.08
N GLN A 156 6.44 -10.72 2.56
CA GLN A 156 7.27 -11.40 1.56
C GLN A 156 6.38 -12.01 0.47
N ASN A 157 6.94 -12.11 -0.72
CA ASN A 157 6.23 -12.56 -1.90
C ASN A 157 5.83 -14.06 -1.80
N ASP A 158 6.66 -14.89 -1.19
CA ASP A 158 6.42 -16.32 -0.96
C ASP A 158 5.23 -16.60 -0.02
N GLN A 159 4.84 -15.63 0.78
CA GLN A 159 3.67 -15.68 1.66
C GLN A 159 2.33 -15.45 0.91
N LEU A 160 2.42 -14.98 -0.33
CA LEU A 160 1.26 -14.73 -1.18
C LEU A 160 1.02 -15.90 -2.13
N ALA A 161 -0.24 -16.23 -2.39
CA ALA A 161 -0.60 -17.19 -3.40
C ALA A 161 -0.07 -16.82 -4.81
N ALA A 162 0.20 -15.54 -5.04
CA ALA A 162 0.79 -14.98 -6.26
C ALA A 162 2.33 -14.94 -6.24
N GLY A 163 2.98 -15.25 -5.12
CA GLY A 163 4.42 -15.08 -4.93
C GLY A 163 5.32 -15.96 -5.80
N GLN A 164 4.77 -17.01 -6.38
CA GLN A 164 5.50 -17.91 -7.28
C GLN A 164 5.34 -17.55 -8.78
N ALA A 165 4.80 -16.37 -9.08
CA ALA A 165 4.65 -15.95 -10.46
C ALA A 165 6.01 -15.52 -11.05
N GLU A 166 6.25 -15.95 -12.29
CA GLU A 166 7.43 -15.53 -13.06
C GLU A 166 7.47 -14.00 -13.18
N PRO A 167 8.65 -13.36 -13.07
CA PRO A 167 8.80 -11.90 -13.17
C PRO A 167 8.10 -11.28 -14.38
N GLN A 168 8.18 -11.92 -15.53
CA GLN A 168 7.55 -11.45 -16.76
C GLN A 168 6.02 -11.38 -16.66
N VAL A 169 5.40 -12.32 -15.96
CA VAL A 169 3.94 -12.32 -15.73
C VAL A 169 3.54 -11.12 -14.88
N LEU A 170 4.29 -10.84 -13.82
CA LEU A 170 4.06 -9.66 -12.97
C LEU A 170 4.22 -8.36 -13.77
N ILE A 171 5.28 -8.23 -14.57
CA ILE A 171 5.52 -7.06 -15.44
C ILE A 171 4.36 -6.86 -16.42
N GLU A 172 3.86 -7.92 -17.04
CA GLU A 172 2.71 -7.83 -17.94
C GLU A 172 1.45 -7.30 -17.25
N HIS A 173 1.17 -7.74 -16.02
CA HIS A 173 0.05 -7.22 -15.24
C HIS A 173 0.25 -5.75 -14.86
N MET A 174 1.47 -5.36 -14.44
CA MET A 174 1.81 -3.96 -14.14
C MET A 174 1.64 -3.05 -15.37
N ARG A 175 2.01 -3.52 -16.57
CA ARG A 175 1.81 -2.79 -17.83
C ARG A 175 0.33 -2.62 -18.18
N LYS A 176 -0.51 -3.64 -17.95
CA LYS A 176 -1.96 -3.58 -18.24
C LYS A 176 -2.67 -2.57 -17.36
N ASP A 177 -2.31 -2.49 -16.09
CA ASP A 177 -2.88 -1.53 -15.15
C ASP A 177 -2.57 -0.07 -15.55
N LYS A 178 -1.44 0.16 -16.24
CA LYS A 178 -0.95 1.50 -16.62
C LYS A 178 -1.10 1.87 -18.10
N LYS A 179 -1.74 1.05 -18.92
CA LYS A 179 -1.98 1.34 -20.36
C LYS A 179 -2.66 2.69 -20.65
N ALA A 180 -3.27 3.31 -19.64
CA ALA A 180 -3.87 4.63 -19.78
C ALA A 180 -2.85 5.80 -19.77
N ARG A 181 -1.56 5.58 -19.47
CA ARG A 181 -0.55 6.66 -19.35
C ARG A 181 0.69 6.38 -20.19
N GLN A 182 0.56 6.50 -21.51
CA GLN A 182 1.67 6.59 -22.49
C GLN A 182 2.71 5.44 -22.51
N GLY A 183 2.40 4.25 -21.99
CA GLY A 183 3.24 3.06 -22.15
C GLY A 183 4.49 2.99 -21.26
N LYS A 184 4.73 3.96 -20.37
CA LYS A 184 5.83 3.96 -19.40
C LYS A 184 5.36 3.48 -18.04
N LEU A 185 6.18 2.66 -17.37
CA LEU A 185 5.92 2.22 -16.01
C LEU A 185 6.21 3.35 -15.03
N THR A 186 5.18 3.75 -14.28
CA THR A 186 5.29 4.73 -13.21
C THR A 186 5.09 4.02 -11.88
N PHE A 187 5.98 4.22 -10.94
CA PHE A 187 5.88 3.68 -9.59
C PHE A 187 5.70 4.81 -8.58
N ILE A 188 5.10 4.48 -7.45
CA ILE A 188 5.25 5.28 -6.26
C ILE A 188 6.31 4.60 -5.43
N LEU A 189 7.43 5.28 -5.22
CA LEU A 189 8.60 4.82 -4.48
C LEU A 189 8.82 5.71 -3.26
N ALA A 190 9.75 5.34 -2.38
CA ALA A 190 10.05 6.07 -1.17
C ALA A 190 11.52 6.53 -1.13
N ARG A 191 11.76 7.77 -0.61
CA ARG A 191 13.09 8.21 -0.21
C ARG A 191 13.44 7.77 1.20
N GLN A 192 12.43 7.78 2.05
CA GLN A 192 12.46 7.32 3.45
C GLN A 192 11.03 7.07 3.92
N ILE A 193 10.86 6.53 5.12
CA ILE A 193 9.55 6.45 5.77
C ILE A 193 8.97 7.86 5.88
N GLY A 194 7.71 8.04 5.41
CA GLY A 194 7.03 9.33 5.39
C GLY A 194 7.36 10.22 4.19
N GLU A 195 8.11 9.72 3.19
CA GLU A 195 8.46 10.50 2.01
C GLU A 195 8.36 9.67 0.73
N ALA A 196 7.13 9.47 0.26
CA ALA A 196 6.89 8.83 -1.04
C ALA A 196 6.89 9.86 -2.18
N PHE A 197 7.23 9.41 -3.38
CA PHE A 197 7.25 10.25 -4.58
C PHE A 197 6.87 9.44 -5.83
N VAL A 198 6.48 10.15 -6.89
CA VAL A 198 6.18 9.55 -8.18
C VAL A 198 7.49 9.34 -8.94
N ALA A 199 7.85 8.09 -9.18
CA ALA A 199 8.99 7.69 -9.99
C ALA A 199 8.51 7.29 -11.40
N GLY A 200 8.79 8.15 -12.37
CA GLY A 200 8.57 7.87 -13.79
C GLY A 200 9.80 7.21 -14.42
N ASP A 201 9.60 6.65 -15.61
CA ASP A 201 10.68 6.14 -16.47
C ASP A 201 11.57 5.07 -15.83
N ILE A 202 10.97 4.19 -15.01
CA ILE A 202 11.71 3.06 -14.44
C ILE A 202 12.18 2.12 -15.55
N ASP A 203 13.48 1.81 -15.53
CA ASP A 203 14.05 0.80 -16.43
C ASP A 203 13.49 -0.58 -16.12
N GLU A 204 12.88 -1.20 -17.10
CA GLU A 204 12.28 -2.51 -16.97
C GLU A 204 13.31 -3.61 -16.65
N ALA A 205 14.55 -3.45 -17.08
CA ALA A 205 15.62 -4.38 -16.74
C ALA A 205 15.95 -4.32 -15.22
N GLU A 206 15.88 -3.13 -14.61
CA GLU A 206 16.00 -2.97 -13.15
C GLU A 206 14.83 -3.61 -12.42
N LEU A 207 13.61 -3.40 -12.91
CA LEU A 207 12.42 -4.04 -12.36
C LEU A 207 12.49 -5.56 -12.45
N ASN A 208 12.88 -6.11 -13.62
CA ASN A 208 13.03 -7.55 -13.80
C ASN A 208 14.05 -8.14 -12.82
N ARG A 209 15.24 -7.51 -12.70
CA ARG A 209 16.25 -7.93 -11.72
C ARG A 209 15.72 -7.92 -10.29
N PHE A 210 14.92 -6.91 -9.94
CA PHE A 210 14.29 -6.85 -8.63
C PHE A 210 13.32 -8.02 -8.41
N LEU A 211 12.43 -8.27 -9.38
CA LEU A 211 11.43 -9.34 -9.27
C LEU A 211 12.05 -10.75 -9.24
N GLU A 212 13.24 -10.94 -9.83
CA GLU A 212 14.00 -12.19 -9.73
C GLU A 212 14.55 -12.44 -8.31
N THR A 213 14.61 -11.43 -7.45
CA THR A 213 15.04 -11.55 -6.06
C THR A 213 13.91 -11.83 -5.06
N LEU A 214 12.66 -11.74 -5.50
CA LEU A 214 11.48 -11.99 -4.69
C LEU A 214 11.14 -13.46 -4.62
#